data_564aee63cbbf13444dcd36339815ca49
#
_entry.id   564aee63cbbf13444dcd36339815ca49
#
_cell.length_a   1.000
_cell.length_b   1.000
_cell.length_c   1.000
_cell.angle_alpha   90.00
_cell.angle_beta   90.00
_cell.angle_gamma   90.00
#
_symmetry.space_group_name_H-M   'P 1'
#
loop_
_entity.id
_entity.type
_entity.pdbx_description
1 polymer ?
#
loop_
_entity_poly.entity_id
_entity_poly.type
_entity_poly.pdbx_seq_one_letter_code
_entity_poly.pdbx_strand_id
1 'polypeptide(L)'
;AEAEEISLSDIQEGDIVSITLDEDGNAASITVMSMEMDGQGQSGGDEQGAPGQGGPGGQSQGVDSYTAVNEYIEDTTISNETIESTGTDENAALISSGANVTLDNDTITRTSADSQGGDNSSFYGVGAAVLATDGTAYVKDGSVTTDAAGGAGLFAYGDGTVYASGTTVKTTQDTSGGVHVAGGGTLYGWDLDVETNGESSAAIRSDRGGGTMVIDGGNYVSNGVGSPAIYSTADIAVSNASLTANGSEAVCIEGLNSIHLYDCDLTGNMSDLDQNDNTWTVILYQSMSGDSEVGNSTFQMDGGSLTSENGGVFYTTNTESTITLNNVDINYNDDNEFFLQCTGNTNQRGWGQSGVNGA
;
A
#
# COMPACT_ATOMS: atom_id res chain seq x y z
N ALA A 1 -8.58 -7.85 -31.34
CA ALA A 1 -9.95 -7.39 -31.54
C ALA A 1 -9.93 -6.38 -32.68
N GLU A 2 -10.84 -6.50 -33.66
CA GLU A 2 -11.00 -5.48 -34.71
C GLU A 2 -11.72 -4.28 -34.06
N ALA A 3 -11.23 -3.06 -34.35
CA ALA A 3 -11.87 -1.84 -33.88
C ALA A 3 -13.22 -1.67 -34.58
N GLU A 4 -14.27 -1.44 -33.85
CA GLU A 4 -15.61 -1.16 -34.37
C GLU A 4 -15.83 0.36 -34.38
N GLU A 5 -16.40 0.90 -35.48
CA GLU A 5 -16.75 2.33 -35.55
C GLU A 5 -17.99 2.60 -34.66
N ILE A 6 -17.83 3.52 -33.71
CA ILE A 6 -18.91 3.98 -32.83
C ILE A 6 -19.20 5.46 -33.07
N SER A 7 -20.34 5.95 -32.60
CA SER A 7 -20.68 7.37 -32.66
C SER A 7 -20.21 8.10 -31.39
N LEU A 8 -20.03 9.42 -31.47
CA LEU A 8 -19.71 10.24 -30.30
C LEU A 8 -20.75 10.13 -29.17
N SER A 9 -21.98 9.78 -29.50
CA SER A 9 -23.07 9.58 -28.53
C SER A 9 -22.97 8.27 -27.76
N ASP A 10 -22.10 7.36 -28.18
CA ASP A 10 -21.89 6.08 -27.53
C ASP A 10 -20.80 6.17 -26.44
N ILE A 11 -20.08 7.30 -26.39
CA ILE A 11 -19.10 7.60 -25.34
C ILE A 11 -19.84 8.01 -24.06
N GLN A 12 -19.52 7.34 -22.96
CA GLN A 12 -20.13 7.56 -21.64
C GLN A 12 -19.14 8.21 -20.67
N GLU A 13 -19.67 8.81 -19.62
CA GLU A 13 -18.86 9.31 -18.52
C GLU A 13 -18.16 8.13 -17.84
N GLY A 14 -16.82 8.18 -17.79
CA GLY A 14 -15.98 7.09 -17.29
C GLY A 14 -15.24 6.31 -18.39
N ASP A 15 -15.57 6.48 -19.66
CA ASP A 15 -14.83 5.83 -20.75
C ASP A 15 -13.43 6.43 -20.90
N ILE A 16 -12.45 5.57 -21.16
CA ILE A 16 -11.10 5.99 -21.50
C ILE A 16 -11.04 6.27 -22.99
N VAL A 17 -10.75 7.52 -23.34
CA VAL A 17 -10.65 7.96 -24.74
C VAL A 17 -9.24 8.41 -25.08
N SER A 18 -8.74 7.97 -26.23
CA SER A 18 -7.51 8.47 -26.84
C SER A 18 -7.88 9.32 -28.06
N ILE A 19 -7.39 10.57 -28.10
CA ILE A 19 -7.68 11.51 -29.18
C ILE A 19 -6.39 11.77 -29.97
N THR A 20 -6.42 11.49 -31.26
CA THR A 20 -5.36 11.89 -32.19
C THR A 20 -5.77 13.18 -32.88
N LEU A 21 -4.90 14.18 -32.85
CA LEU A 21 -5.14 15.47 -33.51
C LEU A 21 -4.52 15.51 -34.90
N ASP A 22 -5.16 16.26 -35.83
CA ASP A 22 -4.61 16.60 -37.13
C ASP A 22 -3.60 17.78 -37.04
N GLU A 23 -3.03 18.16 -38.18
CA GLU A 23 -2.05 19.26 -38.27
C GLU A 23 -2.64 20.64 -37.89
N ASP A 24 -3.96 20.79 -37.91
CA ASP A 24 -4.69 22.01 -37.54
C ASP A 24 -5.17 21.99 -36.07
N GLY A 25 -4.90 20.90 -35.32
CA GLY A 25 -5.27 20.74 -33.95
C GLY A 25 -6.70 20.26 -33.68
N ASN A 26 -7.39 19.76 -34.73
CA ASN A 26 -8.71 19.14 -34.58
C ASN A 26 -8.58 17.65 -34.33
N ALA A 27 -9.57 17.04 -33.69
CA ALA A 27 -9.59 15.60 -33.47
C ALA A 27 -9.70 14.85 -34.80
N ALA A 28 -8.64 14.16 -35.21
CA ALA A 28 -8.60 13.32 -36.41
C ALA A 28 -9.19 11.93 -36.14
N SER A 29 -9.01 11.40 -34.91
CA SER A 29 -9.65 10.16 -34.47
C SER A 29 -9.84 10.18 -32.95
N ILE A 30 -10.89 9.53 -32.50
CA ILE A 30 -11.17 9.26 -31.09
C ILE A 30 -11.32 7.75 -30.95
N THR A 31 -10.48 7.15 -30.15
CA THR A 31 -10.55 5.71 -29.83
C THR A 31 -11.07 5.57 -28.41
N VAL A 32 -12.16 4.83 -28.25
CA VAL A 32 -12.74 4.50 -26.96
C VAL A 32 -12.32 3.09 -26.59
N MET A 33 -11.75 2.92 -25.41
CA MET A 33 -11.50 1.62 -24.82
C MET A 33 -12.61 1.33 -23.82
N SER A 34 -13.60 0.52 -24.23
CA SER A 34 -14.59 -0.03 -23.31
C SER A 34 -14.05 -1.36 -22.77
N MET A 35 -13.98 -1.49 -21.45
CA MET A 35 -13.77 -2.78 -20.83
C MET A 35 -15.13 -3.44 -20.61
N GLU A 36 -15.55 -4.28 -21.54
CA GLU A 36 -16.63 -5.22 -21.24
C GLU A 36 -16.09 -6.29 -20.31
N MET A 37 -16.58 -6.30 -19.07
CA MET A 37 -16.39 -7.42 -18.18
C MET A 37 -17.32 -8.56 -18.59
N ASP A 38 -16.80 -9.47 -19.39
CA ASP A 38 -17.44 -10.76 -19.53
C ASP A 38 -17.05 -11.65 -18.34
N GLY A 39 -18.00 -11.82 -17.44
CA GLY A 39 -17.83 -12.70 -16.29
C GLY A 39 -17.80 -14.17 -16.70
N GLN A 40 -16.63 -14.73 -16.84
CA GLN A 40 -16.41 -16.17 -16.66
C GLN A 40 -14.98 -16.43 -16.26
N GLY A 41 -14.81 -17.03 -15.09
CA GLY A 41 -13.53 -17.43 -14.54
C GLY A 41 -12.79 -18.42 -15.43
N GLN A 42 -11.51 -18.16 -15.60
CA GLN A 42 -10.55 -19.23 -15.81
C GLN A 42 -9.21 -18.85 -15.19
N SER A 43 -8.78 -19.74 -14.33
CA SER A 43 -7.51 -19.75 -13.63
C SER A 43 -6.30 -19.75 -14.59
N GLY A 44 -5.27 -19.03 -14.20
CA GLY A 44 -3.90 -19.31 -14.57
C GLY A 44 -3.24 -18.27 -15.45
N GLY A 45 -2.40 -17.47 -14.85
CA GLY A 45 -1.43 -16.60 -15.49
C GLY A 45 -0.88 -15.62 -14.48
N ASP A 46 0.32 -15.92 -13.98
CA ASP A 46 1.07 -15.08 -13.06
C ASP A 46 1.25 -13.68 -13.62
N GLU A 47 0.45 -12.72 -13.18
CA GLU A 47 0.76 -11.31 -13.30
C GLU A 47 1.21 -10.81 -11.92
N GLN A 48 2.51 -10.98 -11.66
CA GLN A 48 3.16 -10.30 -10.55
C GLN A 48 3.28 -8.82 -10.90
N GLY A 49 2.32 -8.04 -10.44
CA GLY A 49 2.35 -6.59 -10.49
C GLY A 49 3.26 -6.02 -9.40
N ALA A 50 3.79 -4.82 -9.61
CA ALA A 50 4.41 -4.03 -8.55
C ALA A 50 3.45 -3.91 -7.35
N PRO A 51 3.96 -3.74 -6.11
CA PRO A 51 3.11 -3.64 -4.93
C PRO A 51 2.06 -2.54 -5.13
N GLY A 52 0.78 -2.91 -5.06
CA GLY A 52 -0.32 -1.97 -5.21
C GLY A 52 -1.10 -2.03 -6.52
N GLN A 53 -0.87 -3.01 -7.41
CA GLN A 53 -1.72 -3.13 -8.59
C GLN A 53 -3.09 -3.74 -8.27
N GLY A 54 -4.03 -2.85 -7.95
CA GLY A 54 -5.38 -3.00 -8.47
C GLY A 54 -5.33 -2.67 -9.96
N GLY A 55 -5.95 -3.45 -10.83
CA GLY A 55 -5.96 -3.26 -12.28
C GLY A 55 -6.47 -1.88 -12.69
N PRO A 56 -6.23 -1.42 -13.93
CA PRO A 56 -6.52 -0.06 -14.34
C PRO A 56 -8.02 0.24 -14.21
N GLY A 57 -8.35 1.16 -13.31
CA GLY A 57 -9.50 2.03 -13.43
C GLY A 57 -10.88 1.52 -13.09
N GLY A 58 -11.05 0.43 -12.36
CA GLY A 58 -12.31 0.22 -11.67
C GLY A 58 -12.42 1.26 -10.53
N GLN A 59 -13.27 2.26 -10.64
CA GLN A 59 -13.69 3.00 -9.47
C GLN A 59 -14.37 1.96 -8.57
N SER A 60 -13.67 1.49 -7.53
CA SER A 60 -14.33 0.74 -6.48
C SER A 60 -15.39 1.67 -5.91
N GLN A 61 -16.65 1.31 -6.11
CA GLN A 61 -17.73 1.98 -5.40
C GLN A 61 -17.45 1.75 -3.93
N GLY A 62 -17.42 2.81 -3.13
CA GLY A 62 -17.12 2.72 -1.70
C GLY A 62 -17.94 1.61 -1.03
N VAL A 63 -17.46 1.16 0.11
CA VAL A 63 -18.14 0.13 0.90
C VAL A 63 -19.33 0.77 1.59
N ASP A 64 -20.53 0.28 1.28
CA ASP A 64 -21.78 0.77 1.88
C ASP A 64 -21.91 0.41 3.37
N SER A 65 -21.30 -0.70 3.77
CA SER A 65 -21.33 -1.18 5.16
C SER A 65 -20.20 -2.19 5.42
N TYR A 66 -19.81 -2.31 6.67
CA TYR A 66 -18.85 -3.31 7.14
C TYR A 66 -19.58 -4.44 7.88
N THR A 67 -18.99 -5.63 7.85
CA THR A 67 -19.35 -6.73 8.74
C THR A 67 -18.29 -6.84 9.83
N ALA A 68 -18.68 -6.85 11.08
CA ALA A 68 -17.75 -6.95 12.21
C ALA A 68 -18.31 -7.85 13.31
N VAL A 69 -17.42 -8.57 14.00
CA VAL A 69 -17.80 -9.34 15.21
C VAL A 69 -18.21 -8.38 16.31
N ASN A 70 -17.39 -7.35 16.51
CA ASN A 70 -17.65 -6.30 17.50
C ASN A 70 -17.62 -4.93 16.80
N GLU A 71 -18.74 -4.24 16.86
CA GLU A 71 -18.85 -2.86 16.43
C GLU A 71 -18.95 -1.97 17.66
N TYR A 72 -17.98 -1.10 17.83
CA TYR A 72 -17.90 -0.16 18.96
C TYR A 72 -18.31 1.23 18.48
N ILE A 73 -19.46 1.66 18.92
CA ILE A 73 -20.08 2.96 18.58
C ILE A 73 -20.12 3.92 19.76
N GLU A 74 -19.64 3.50 20.91
CA GLU A 74 -19.56 4.28 22.14
C GLU A 74 -18.20 4.09 22.80
N ASP A 75 -17.76 5.07 23.58
CA ASP A 75 -16.51 5.00 24.32
C ASP A 75 -16.47 3.77 25.23
N THR A 76 -15.41 2.97 25.07
CA THR A 76 -15.27 1.73 25.83
C THR A 76 -13.81 1.33 26.02
N THR A 77 -13.57 0.49 27.01
CA THR A 77 -12.27 -0.14 27.24
C THR A 77 -12.44 -1.65 27.31
N ILE A 78 -11.69 -2.35 26.49
CA ILE A 78 -11.55 -3.80 26.52
C ILE A 78 -10.17 -4.09 27.06
N SER A 79 -10.03 -5.06 27.94
CA SER A 79 -8.73 -5.37 28.56
C SER A 79 -8.59 -6.85 28.85
N ASN A 80 -7.46 -7.43 28.41
CA ASN A 80 -7.12 -8.84 28.61
C ASN A 80 -8.15 -9.81 28.05
N GLU A 81 -8.82 -9.43 26.98
CA GLU A 81 -9.84 -10.24 26.31
C GLU A 81 -9.29 -10.90 25.05
N THR A 82 -10.01 -11.90 24.57
CA THR A 82 -9.78 -12.50 23.25
C THR A 82 -10.91 -12.11 22.33
N ILE A 83 -10.57 -11.51 21.20
CA ILE A 83 -11.49 -11.11 20.14
C ILE A 83 -11.16 -11.97 18.90
N GLU A 84 -12.08 -12.82 18.50
CA GLU A 84 -11.94 -13.70 17.33
C GLU A 84 -12.93 -13.33 16.24
N SER A 85 -12.44 -13.24 15.00
CA SER A 85 -13.25 -13.12 13.79
C SER A 85 -12.93 -14.28 12.84
N THR A 86 -13.98 -14.96 12.36
CA THR A 86 -13.86 -16.09 11.43
C THR A 86 -14.76 -15.97 10.20
N GLY A 87 -15.53 -14.89 10.09
CA GLY A 87 -16.42 -14.66 8.97
C GLY A 87 -15.67 -14.20 7.70
N THR A 88 -16.30 -14.33 6.55
CA THR A 88 -15.81 -13.82 5.29
C THR A 88 -15.83 -12.30 5.30
N ASP A 89 -14.70 -11.66 4.95
CA ASP A 89 -14.56 -10.20 4.87
C ASP A 89 -15.01 -9.44 6.12
N GLU A 90 -14.89 -10.07 7.28
CA GLU A 90 -15.35 -9.60 8.57
C GLU A 90 -14.22 -8.94 9.37
N ASN A 91 -14.47 -7.80 9.98
CA ASN A 91 -13.55 -7.17 10.92
C ASN A 91 -13.72 -7.79 12.32
N ALA A 92 -12.63 -7.97 13.08
CA ALA A 92 -12.74 -8.42 14.47
C ALA A 92 -13.24 -7.30 15.38
N ALA A 93 -12.75 -6.09 15.18
CA ALA A 93 -13.18 -4.87 15.88
C ALA A 93 -13.33 -3.72 14.89
N LEU A 94 -14.53 -3.17 14.79
CA LEU A 94 -14.84 -1.95 14.05
C LEU A 94 -15.14 -0.82 15.03
N ILE A 95 -14.42 0.29 14.90
CA ILE A 95 -14.59 1.48 15.72
C ILE A 95 -15.16 2.59 14.85
N SER A 96 -16.36 3.06 15.19
CA SER A 96 -17.11 4.02 14.39
C SER A 96 -17.91 5.01 15.24
N SER A 97 -18.66 5.90 14.60
CA SER A 97 -19.57 6.85 15.25
C SER A 97 -18.90 7.78 16.26
N GLY A 98 -17.64 8.14 16.04
CA GLY A 98 -16.86 9.01 16.93
C GLY A 98 -16.42 8.37 18.24
N ALA A 99 -16.60 7.08 18.42
CA ALA A 99 -16.23 6.37 19.64
C ALA A 99 -14.71 6.38 19.90
N ASN A 100 -14.33 6.46 21.18
CA ASN A 100 -12.96 6.27 21.64
C ASN A 100 -12.86 4.91 22.33
N VAL A 101 -12.16 3.98 21.69
CA VAL A 101 -12.08 2.59 22.14
C VAL A 101 -10.64 2.24 22.51
N THR A 102 -10.44 1.75 23.73
CA THR A 102 -9.14 1.24 24.18
C THR A 102 -9.17 -0.28 24.14
N LEU A 103 -8.19 -0.86 23.45
CA LEU A 103 -7.90 -2.29 23.40
C LEU A 103 -6.57 -2.50 24.12
N ASP A 104 -6.62 -3.03 25.37
CA ASP A 104 -5.50 -3.07 26.29
C ASP A 104 -5.10 -4.51 26.63
N ASN A 105 -3.94 -4.93 26.13
CA ASN A 105 -3.42 -6.29 26.31
C ASN A 105 -4.39 -7.38 25.82
N ASP A 106 -5.11 -7.09 24.75
CA ASP A 106 -6.04 -8.03 24.13
C ASP A 106 -5.34 -8.92 23.13
N THR A 107 -5.91 -10.12 22.93
CA THR A 107 -5.51 -11.04 21.84
C THR A 107 -6.57 -10.99 20.76
N ILE A 108 -6.21 -10.43 19.62
CA ILE A 108 -7.12 -10.24 18.49
C ILE A 108 -6.70 -11.17 17.35
N THR A 109 -7.63 -12.02 16.90
CA THR A 109 -7.38 -12.95 15.81
C THR A 109 -8.42 -12.80 14.71
N ARG A 110 -7.94 -12.85 13.47
CA ARG A 110 -8.76 -12.81 12.26
C ARG A 110 -8.38 -13.96 11.35
N THR A 111 -9.28 -14.93 11.15
CA THR A 111 -9.02 -16.11 10.32
C THR A 111 -10.16 -16.32 9.34
N SER A 112 -9.88 -16.48 8.05
CA SER A 112 -10.89 -16.82 7.05
C SER A 112 -10.25 -17.47 5.82
N ALA A 113 -10.78 -18.59 5.41
CA ALA A 113 -10.41 -19.24 4.16
C ALA A 113 -11.17 -18.70 2.94
N ASP A 114 -12.27 -17.97 3.17
CA ASP A 114 -13.20 -17.54 2.13
C ASP A 114 -13.05 -16.05 1.77
N SER A 115 -12.30 -15.29 2.56
CA SER A 115 -12.00 -13.87 2.25
C SER A 115 -11.10 -13.77 1.03
N GLN A 116 -11.38 -12.79 0.17
CA GLN A 116 -10.69 -12.65 -1.12
C GLN A 116 -9.63 -11.55 -1.11
N GLY A 117 -9.69 -10.62 -0.16
CA GLY A 117 -8.82 -9.45 -0.16
C GLY A 117 -9.14 -8.48 -1.30
N GLY A 118 -8.10 -7.88 -1.89
CA GLY A 118 -8.22 -6.98 -3.03
C GLY A 118 -8.57 -5.53 -2.64
N ASP A 119 -9.18 -4.81 -3.57
CA ASP A 119 -9.41 -3.36 -3.46
C ASP A 119 -10.23 -2.94 -2.25
N ASN A 120 -11.31 -3.66 -1.92
CA ASN A 120 -12.13 -3.33 -0.76
C ASN A 120 -11.36 -3.46 0.56
N SER A 121 -10.48 -4.44 0.65
CA SER A 121 -9.60 -4.60 1.82
C SER A 121 -8.52 -3.53 1.85
N SER A 122 -7.87 -3.27 0.72
CA SER A 122 -6.76 -2.32 0.63
C SER A 122 -7.20 -0.87 0.80
N PHE A 123 -8.33 -0.49 0.19
CA PHE A 123 -8.76 0.91 0.14
C PHE A 123 -9.74 1.31 1.24
N TYR A 124 -10.43 0.36 1.84
CA TYR A 124 -11.49 0.65 2.83
C TYR A 124 -11.34 -0.13 4.14
N GLY A 125 -10.42 -1.09 4.23
CA GLY A 125 -10.17 -1.87 5.44
C GLY A 125 -11.16 -3.01 5.68
N VAL A 126 -11.88 -3.45 4.65
CA VAL A 126 -12.75 -4.64 4.76
C VAL A 126 -11.92 -5.86 5.14
N GLY A 127 -12.30 -6.56 6.20
CA GLY A 127 -11.62 -7.75 6.69
C GLY A 127 -10.39 -7.49 7.56
N ALA A 128 -10.01 -6.24 7.80
CA ALA A 128 -8.95 -5.92 8.77
C ALA A 128 -9.32 -6.39 10.18
N ALA A 129 -8.32 -6.78 10.97
CA ALA A 129 -8.57 -7.19 12.36
C ALA A 129 -9.13 -6.05 13.19
N VAL A 130 -8.47 -4.89 13.18
CA VAL A 130 -8.94 -3.66 13.83
C VAL A 130 -9.11 -2.58 12.78
N LEU A 131 -10.29 -2.02 12.66
CA LEU A 131 -10.63 -0.94 11.73
C LEU A 131 -11.26 0.23 12.48
N ALA A 132 -10.67 1.41 12.33
CA ALA A 132 -11.29 2.68 12.73
C ALA A 132 -11.70 3.46 11.49
N THR A 133 -12.98 3.86 11.37
CA THR A 133 -13.51 4.59 10.21
C THR A 133 -13.77 6.07 10.49
N ASP A 134 -14.40 6.38 11.61
CA ASP A 134 -14.70 7.74 12.08
C ASP A 134 -14.60 7.84 13.62
N GLY A 135 -14.01 6.82 14.25
CA GLY A 135 -13.69 6.78 15.67
C GLY A 135 -12.18 6.68 15.90
N THR A 136 -11.79 6.51 17.14
CA THR A 136 -10.39 6.39 17.58
C THR A 136 -10.15 5.07 18.30
N ALA A 137 -9.21 4.29 17.82
CA ALA A 137 -8.71 3.09 18.48
C ALA A 137 -7.39 3.39 19.21
N TYR A 138 -7.33 3.06 20.48
CA TYR A 138 -6.11 3.03 21.29
C TYR A 138 -5.75 1.56 21.55
N VAL A 139 -4.74 1.06 20.82
CA VAL A 139 -4.30 -0.34 20.91
C VAL A 139 -2.97 -0.40 21.62
N LYS A 140 -2.89 -1.12 22.73
CA LYS A 140 -1.65 -1.20 23.50
C LYS A 140 -1.40 -2.59 24.10
N ASP A 141 -0.13 -2.94 24.14
CA ASP A 141 0.41 -4.12 24.85
C ASP A 141 -0.25 -5.46 24.48
N GLY A 142 -0.91 -5.55 23.33
CA GLY A 142 -1.63 -6.73 22.89
C GLY A 142 -0.99 -7.42 21.68
N SER A 143 -1.73 -8.34 21.09
CA SER A 143 -1.35 -9.05 19.88
C SER A 143 -2.49 -9.09 18.87
N VAL A 144 -2.15 -8.87 17.60
CA VAL A 144 -3.06 -8.97 16.46
C VAL A 144 -2.48 -9.98 15.49
N THR A 145 -3.22 -11.05 15.20
CA THR A 145 -2.79 -12.07 14.25
C THR A 145 -3.87 -12.27 13.20
N THR A 146 -3.49 -12.25 11.92
CA THR A 146 -4.42 -12.50 10.83
C THR A 146 -3.95 -13.64 9.94
N ASP A 147 -4.90 -14.48 9.54
CA ASP A 147 -4.77 -15.53 8.53
C ASP A 147 -6.00 -15.51 7.63
N ALA A 148 -6.13 -14.42 6.89
CA ALA A 148 -7.22 -14.18 5.94
C ALA A 148 -6.72 -13.23 4.85
N ALA A 149 -7.08 -13.47 3.61
CA ALA A 149 -6.79 -12.53 2.54
C ALA A 149 -7.49 -11.18 2.82
N GLY A 150 -6.77 -10.08 2.67
CA GLY A 150 -7.24 -8.75 3.07
C GLY A 150 -7.30 -8.51 4.58
N GLY A 151 -6.76 -9.42 5.37
CA GLY A 151 -6.71 -9.33 6.83
C GLY A 151 -5.60 -8.41 7.32
N ALA A 152 -5.68 -7.10 7.04
CA ALA A 152 -4.77 -6.13 7.61
C ALA A 152 -4.82 -6.16 9.15
N GLY A 153 -3.70 -5.84 9.80
CA GLY A 153 -3.65 -5.85 11.27
C GLY A 153 -4.42 -4.69 11.88
N LEU A 154 -3.87 -3.48 11.78
CA LEU A 154 -4.48 -2.24 12.28
C LEU A 154 -4.72 -1.30 11.10
N PHE A 155 -5.94 -0.81 10.96
CA PHE A 155 -6.33 0.00 9.81
C PHE A 155 -7.09 1.27 10.26
N ALA A 156 -6.65 2.43 9.79
CA ALA A 156 -7.38 3.69 9.91
C ALA A 156 -7.85 4.15 8.53
N TYR A 157 -9.15 4.30 8.37
CA TYR A 157 -9.78 4.74 7.13
C TYR A 157 -10.58 6.04 7.34
N GLY A 158 -10.49 6.95 6.37
CA GLY A 158 -11.29 8.18 6.39
C GLY A 158 -10.96 9.07 7.59
N ASP A 159 -11.95 9.37 8.40
CA ASP A 159 -11.79 10.14 9.63
C ASP A 159 -11.31 9.30 10.83
N GLY A 160 -11.04 8.00 10.60
CA GLY A 160 -10.56 7.08 11.62
C GLY A 160 -9.13 7.37 12.06
N THR A 161 -8.88 7.16 13.36
CA THR A 161 -7.55 7.31 13.96
C THR A 161 -7.18 6.06 14.77
N VAL A 162 -5.96 5.60 14.59
CA VAL A 162 -5.37 4.51 15.38
C VAL A 162 -4.13 5.02 16.11
N TYR A 163 -4.11 4.85 17.44
CA TYR A 163 -2.92 4.96 18.27
C TYR A 163 -2.52 3.55 18.71
N ALA A 164 -1.31 3.12 18.39
CA ALA A 164 -0.84 1.79 18.74
C ALA A 164 0.51 1.84 19.46
N SER A 165 0.67 1.10 20.55
CA SER A 165 1.92 1.02 21.29
C SER A 165 2.18 -0.38 21.82
N GLY A 166 3.45 -0.81 21.83
CA GLY A 166 3.89 -2.07 22.41
C GLY A 166 3.16 -3.32 21.87
N THR A 167 2.52 -3.21 20.71
CA THR A 167 1.64 -4.24 20.14
C THR A 167 2.39 -5.06 19.08
N THR A 168 2.17 -6.37 19.13
CA THR A 168 2.65 -7.30 18.08
C THR A 168 1.58 -7.50 17.02
N VAL A 169 1.95 -7.34 15.75
CA VAL A 169 1.06 -7.54 14.61
C VAL A 169 1.68 -8.57 13.66
N LYS A 170 0.94 -9.62 13.35
CA LYS A 170 1.37 -10.63 12.37
C LYS A 170 0.26 -10.94 11.37
N THR A 171 0.56 -10.79 10.08
CA THR A 171 -0.35 -11.14 8.99
C THR A 171 0.27 -12.21 8.10
N THR A 172 -0.55 -13.12 7.52
CA THR A 172 -0.06 -14.29 6.77
C THR A 172 -0.49 -14.31 5.32
N GLN A 173 -1.70 -13.86 5.01
CA GLN A 173 -2.29 -13.97 3.67
C GLN A 173 -2.05 -12.70 2.84
N ASP A 174 -2.37 -12.78 1.55
CA ASP A 174 -2.18 -11.70 0.59
C ASP A 174 -3.07 -10.47 0.89
N THR A 175 -2.66 -9.32 0.42
CA THR A 175 -3.32 -8.02 0.61
C THR A 175 -3.59 -7.67 2.08
N SER A 176 -2.73 -8.17 2.97
CA SER A 176 -2.86 -8.06 4.43
C SER A 176 -1.72 -7.21 5.01
N GLY A 177 -1.84 -5.90 4.90
CA GLY A 177 -0.87 -4.96 5.48
C GLY A 177 -0.77 -5.07 7.00
N GLY A 178 0.37 -4.70 7.57
CA GLY A 178 0.58 -4.72 9.02
C GLY A 178 -0.16 -3.57 9.70
N VAL A 179 0.36 -2.36 9.60
CA VAL A 179 -0.31 -1.12 10.00
C VAL A 179 -0.63 -0.31 8.76
N HIS A 180 -1.86 0.20 8.64
CA HIS A 180 -2.41 0.60 7.37
C HIS A 180 -3.29 1.85 7.48
N VAL A 181 -3.17 2.78 6.52
CA VAL A 181 -4.09 3.91 6.37
C VAL A 181 -4.57 4.01 4.93
N ALA A 182 -5.79 4.48 4.73
CA ALA A 182 -6.35 4.83 3.43
C ALA A 182 -7.45 5.88 3.58
N GLY A 183 -7.83 6.51 2.48
CA GLY A 183 -8.94 7.49 2.50
C GLY A 183 -8.73 8.69 3.41
N GLY A 184 -7.51 9.02 3.78
CA GLY A 184 -7.17 10.11 4.69
C GLY A 184 -6.99 9.70 6.16
N GLY A 185 -7.03 8.41 6.49
CA GLY A 185 -6.87 7.88 7.84
C GLY A 185 -5.57 8.31 8.53
N THR A 186 -5.54 8.23 9.86
CA THR A 186 -4.39 8.63 10.67
C THR A 186 -3.95 7.50 11.59
N LEU A 187 -2.66 7.20 11.60
CA LEU A 187 -2.08 6.19 12.48
C LEU A 187 -0.81 6.71 13.16
N TYR A 188 -0.77 6.57 14.47
CA TYR A 188 0.41 6.83 15.29
C TYR A 188 0.84 5.53 15.97
N GLY A 189 2.12 5.16 15.81
CA GLY A 189 2.67 3.91 16.34
C GLY A 189 3.92 4.12 17.20
N TRP A 190 4.03 3.37 18.30
CA TRP A 190 5.20 3.36 19.17
C TRP A 190 5.62 1.93 19.51
N ASP A 191 6.88 1.61 19.25
CA ASP A 191 7.49 0.34 19.61
C ASP A 191 6.64 -0.89 19.21
N LEU A 192 6.18 -0.90 17.95
CA LEU A 192 5.42 -2.03 17.40
C LEU A 192 6.36 -3.12 16.90
N ASP A 193 5.92 -4.37 16.95
CA ASP A 193 6.58 -5.52 16.31
C ASP A 193 5.66 -6.06 15.23
N VAL A 194 5.97 -5.76 13.97
CA VAL A 194 5.11 -6.03 12.81
C VAL A 194 5.78 -6.99 11.87
N GLU A 195 5.10 -8.10 11.54
CA GLU A 195 5.53 -9.07 10.54
C GLU A 195 4.41 -9.35 9.55
N THR A 196 4.68 -9.18 8.26
CA THR A 196 3.76 -9.55 7.18
C THR A 196 4.38 -10.61 6.27
N ASN A 197 3.57 -11.57 5.79
CA ASN A 197 4.07 -12.71 5.03
C ASN A 197 3.42 -12.91 3.66
N GLY A 198 2.29 -12.28 3.39
CA GLY A 198 1.57 -12.37 2.13
C GLY A 198 2.16 -11.50 1.02
N GLU A 199 1.73 -11.73 -0.20
CA GLU A 199 1.97 -10.84 -1.35
C GLU A 199 1.15 -9.55 -1.18
N SER A 200 1.66 -8.43 -1.69
CA SER A 200 1.02 -7.10 -1.55
C SER A 200 0.63 -6.76 -0.11
N SER A 201 1.50 -7.07 0.83
CA SER A 201 1.26 -6.98 2.28
C SER A 201 2.38 -6.21 2.97
N ALA A 202 2.55 -4.93 2.62
CA ALA A 202 3.57 -4.10 3.25
C ALA A 202 3.39 -4.01 4.76
N ALA A 203 4.50 -3.99 5.52
CA ALA A 203 4.45 -3.91 6.98
C ALA A 203 3.88 -2.56 7.45
N ILE A 204 4.29 -1.47 6.83
CA ILE A 204 3.71 -0.13 6.96
C ILE A 204 3.12 0.24 5.60
N ARG A 205 1.81 0.43 5.54
CA ARG A 205 1.11 0.56 4.28
C ARG A 205 0.14 1.74 4.25
N SER A 206 0.11 2.43 3.14
CA SER A 206 -1.00 3.33 2.80
C SER A 206 -1.57 2.97 1.44
N ASP A 207 -2.81 3.34 1.21
CA ASP A 207 -3.50 3.11 -0.05
C ASP A 207 -4.30 4.34 -0.50
N ARG A 208 -5.14 4.16 -1.49
CA ARG A 208 -5.91 5.21 -2.17
C ARG A 208 -6.56 6.20 -1.20
N GLY A 209 -6.38 7.48 -1.46
CA GLY A 209 -6.81 8.57 -0.59
C GLY A 209 -5.79 8.96 0.47
N GLY A 210 -4.69 8.20 0.58
CA GLY A 210 -3.58 8.53 1.47
C GLY A 210 -3.95 8.60 2.94
N GLY A 211 -3.23 9.43 3.64
CA GLY A 211 -3.40 9.67 5.07
C GLY A 211 -2.11 10.14 5.73
N THR A 212 -2.01 9.93 7.03
CA THR A 212 -0.84 10.29 7.83
C THR A 212 -0.43 9.12 8.71
N MET A 213 0.86 8.77 8.65
CA MET A 213 1.44 7.78 9.55
C MET A 213 2.68 8.37 10.21
N VAL A 214 2.73 8.31 11.54
CA VAL A 214 3.92 8.69 12.32
C VAL A 214 4.25 7.56 13.28
N ILE A 215 5.45 7.03 13.15
CA ILE A 215 5.89 5.83 13.87
C ILE A 215 7.22 6.11 14.55
N ASP A 216 7.35 5.74 15.82
CA ASP A 216 8.59 5.87 16.58
C ASP A 216 8.94 4.56 17.28
N GLY A 217 10.08 4.00 16.90
CA GLY A 217 10.57 2.72 17.44
C GLY A 217 9.90 1.50 16.83
N GLY A 218 10.42 0.34 17.16
CA GLY A 218 9.86 -0.94 16.76
C GLY A 218 10.60 -1.64 15.63
N ASN A 219 10.05 -2.77 15.25
CA ASN A 219 10.58 -3.65 14.20
C ASN A 219 9.48 -3.98 13.19
N TYR A 220 9.76 -3.75 11.91
CA TYR A 220 8.79 -3.91 10.82
C TYR A 220 9.42 -4.78 9.74
N VAL A 221 8.87 -5.97 9.56
CA VAL A 221 9.39 -6.97 8.62
C VAL A 221 8.30 -7.38 7.64
N SER A 222 8.59 -7.30 6.35
CA SER A 222 7.78 -7.89 5.30
C SER A 222 8.56 -9.02 4.61
N ASN A 223 7.92 -10.18 4.45
CA ASN A 223 8.53 -11.37 3.87
C ASN A 223 7.99 -11.71 2.49
N GLY A 224 6.83 -11.19 2.13
CA GLY A 224 6.16 -11.50 0.88
C GLY A 224 6.80 -10.83 -0.34
N VAL A 225 6.66 -11.47 -1.50
CA VAL A 225 7.01 -10.87 -2.78
C VAL A 225 6.10 -9.67 -3.05
N GLY A 226 6.66 -8.57 -3.55
CA GLY A 226 5.90 -7.34 -3.78
C GLY A 226 5.35 -6.70 -2.50
N SER A 227 5.97 -6.98 -1.35
CA SER A 227 5.58 -6.46 -0.04
C SER A 227 6.73 -5.66 0.55
N PRO A 228 6.81 -4.34 0.30
CA PRO A 228 7.84 -3.51 0.89
C PRO A 228 7.67 -3.38 2.42
N ALA A 229 8.73 -2.99 3.10
CA ALA A 229 8.62 -2.61 4.51
C ALA A 229 7.72 -1.37 4.67
N ILE A 230 7.84 -0.41 3.74
CA ILE A 230 6.96 0.77 3.68
C ILE A 230 6.46 0.99 2.25
N TYR A 231 5.14 1.02 2.07
CA TYR A 231 4.48 1.47 0.85
C TYR A 231 3.72 2.76 1.09
N SER A 232 4.03 3.81 0.34
CA SER A 232 3.47 5.14 0.54
C SER A 232 2.69 5.69 -0.65
N THR A 233 1.41 5.92 -0.42
CA THR A 233 0.52 6.85 -1.13
C THR A 233 0.09 7.98 -0.18
N ALA A 234 0.91 8.29 0.82
CA ALA A 234 0.60 9.18 1.95
C ALA A 234 1.84 10.01 2.34
N ASP A 235 1.76 10.70 3.46
CA ASP A 235 2.89 11.27 4.17
C ASP A 235 3.24 10.39 5.38
N ILE A 236 4.40 9.73 5.33
CA ILE A 236 4.83 8.76 6.34
C ILE A 236 6.15 9.18 6.95
N ALA A 237 6.20 9.29 8.26
CA ALA A 237 7.42 9.53 9.02
C ALA A 237 7.68 8.37 9.99
N VAL A 238 8.91 7.85 9.98
CA VAL A 238 9.34 6.77 10.89
C VAL A 238 10.66 7.15 11.54
N SER A 239 10.74 6.96 12.86
CA SER A 239 11.93 7.24 13.66
C SER A 239 12.37 6.01 14.45
N ASN A 240 13.68 5.85 14.65
CA ASN A 240 14.27 4.85 15.59
C ASN A 240 13.78 3.41 15.35
N ALA A 241 13.54 3.01 14.11
CA ALA A 241 12.95 1.72 13.78
C ALA A 241 13.88 0.86 12.91
N SER A 242 13.68 -0.46 13.01
CA SER A 242 14.22 -1.43 12.07
C SER A 242 13.16 -1.78 11.01
N LEU A 243 13.52 -1.63 9.75
CA LEU A 243 12.64 -1.77 8.60
C LEU A 243 13.27 -2.75 7.61
N THR A 244 12.65 -3.91 7.41
CA THR A 244 13.23 -4.97 6.56
C THR A 244 12.19 -5.53 5.60
N ALA A 245 12.56 -5.62 4.33
CA ALA A 245 11.83 -6.37 3.32
C ALA A 245 12.69 -7.53 2.82
N ASN A 246 12.20 -8.76 2.98
CA ASN A 246 12.93 -9.97 2.60
C ASN A 246 12.58 -10.50 1.20
N GLY A 247 11.54 -10.00 0.58
CA GLY A 247 11.07 -10.44 -0.73
C GLY A 247 10.71 -9.30 -1.69
N SER A 248 11.04 -8.08 -1.31
CA SER A 248 10.68 -6.87 -2.07
C SER A 248 11.70 -5.76 -1.84
N GLU A 249 11.54 -4.64 -2.56
CA GLU A 249 12.13 -3.36 -2.17
C GLU A 249 11.72 -3.02 -0.72
N ALA A 250 12.59 -2.32 -0.01
CA ALA A 250 12.26 -1.89 1.34
C ALA A 250 11.28 -0.72 1.36
N VAL A 251 11.36 0.17 0.37
CA VAL A 251 10.54 1.37 0.28
C VAL A 251 9.97 1.53 -1.13
N CYS A 252 8.68 1.84 -1.18
CA CYS A 252 7.96 2.16 -2.40
C CYS A 252 7.17 3.46 -2.19
N ILE A 253 7.42 4.48 -3.01
CA ILE A 253 6.72 5.78 -2.96
C ILE A 253 6.04 6.02 -4.29
N GLU A 254 4.74 6.27 -4.26
CA GLU A 254 3.94 6.51 -5.46
C GLU A 254 3.51 7.97 -5.58
N GLY A 255 3.86 8.59 -6.69
CA GLY A 255 3.42 9.94 -7.05
C GLY A 255 3.80 11.02 -6.06
N LEU A 256 2.90 11.99 -5.86
CA LEU A 256 3.06 13.12 -4.95
C LEU A 256 2.92 12.66 -3.48
N ASN A 257 3.85 11.84 -3.02
CA ASN A 257 3.86 11.35 -1.64
C ASN A 257 5.27 11.33 -1.07
N SER A 258 5.37 11.03 0.21
CA SER A 258 6.64 11.14 0.92
C SER A 258 6.87 10.04 1.96
N ILE A 259 8.15 9.76 2.17
CA ILE A 259 8.64 9.00 3.32
C ILE A 259 9.82 9.76 3.92
N HIS A 260 9.75 9.96 5.24
CA HIS A 260 10.81 10.56 6.04
C HIS A 260 11.27 9.56 7.11
N LEU A 261 12.54 9.18 7.08
CA LEU A 261 13.16 8.26 8.03
C LEU A 261 14.19 8.98 8.89
N TYR A 262 14.14 8.76 10.20
CA TYR A 262 15.05 9.36 11.18
C TYR A 262 15.67 8.27 12.05
N ASP A 263 17.00 8.14 11.99
CA ASP A 263 17.73 7.12 12.75
C ASP A 263 17.16 5.69 12.60
N CYS A 264 16.79 5.33 11.39
CA CYS A 264 16.25 4.00 11.05
C CYS A 264 17.30 3.10 10.42
N ASP A 265 17.16 1.78 10.61
CA ASP A 265 17.89 0.78 9.85
C ASP A 265 16.97 0.19 8.77
N LEU A 266 17.25 0.51 7.50
CA LEU A 266 16.46 0.11 6.34
C LEU A 266 17.18 -0.95 5.54
N THR A 267 16.58 -2.13 5.39
CA THR A 267 17.16 -3.24 4.62
C THR A 267 16.17 -3.76 3.57
N GLY A 268 16.61 -3.82 2.32
CA GLY A 268 15.88 -4.40 1.21
C GLY A 268 16.59 -5.61 0.61
N ASN A 269 15.81 -6.66 0.33
CA ASN A 269 16.24 -7.85 -0.40
C ASN A 269 15.18 -8.17 -1.45
N MET A 270 15.11 -7.32 -2.48
CA MET A 270 14.14 -7.46 -3.56
C MET A 270 14.37 -8.76 -4.32
N SER A 271 13.30 -9.51 -4.57
CA SER A 271 13.35 -10.71 -5.39
C SER A 271 13.62 -10.39 -6.85
N ASP A 272 14.38 -11.25 -7.53
CA ASP A 272 14.53 -11.20 -8.98
C ASP A 272 13.20 -11.58 -9.63
N LEU A 273 12.57 -10.64 -10.30
CA LEU A 273 11.31 -10.83 -11.03
C LEU A 273 11.55 -10.71 -12.53
N ASP A 274 10.97 -11.62 -13.32
CA ASP A 274 11.15 -11.68 -14.77
C ASP A 274 10.75 -10.37 -15.50
N GLN A 275 9.82 -9.60 -14.92
CA GLN A 275 9.39 -8.32 -15.49
C GLN A 275 10.35 -7.16 -15.21
N ASN A 276 11.31 -7.31 -14.31
CA ASN A 276 12.25 -6.28 -13.94
C ASN A 276 13.64 -6.57 -14.53
N ASP A 277 14.25 -5.57 -15.15
CA ASP A 277 15.63 -5.72 -15.63
C ASP A 277 16.65 -5.60 -14.49
N ASN A 278 16.25 -4.98 -13.36
CA ASN A 278 17.09 -4.74 -12.20
C ASN A 278 16.28 -4.92 -10.92
N THR A 279 16.97 -5.12 -9.82
CA THR A 279 16.44 -5.05 -8.47
C THR A 279 16.91 -3.77 -7.78
N TRP A 280 16.19 -3.33 -6.77
CA TRP A 280 16.46 -2.07 -6.04
C TRP A 280 15.95 -2.14 -4.60
N THR A 281 16.39 -1.18 -3.78
CA THR A 281 15.95 -1.08 -2.38
C THR A 281 14.86 -0.03 -2.17
N VAL A 282 14.94 1.09 -2.88
CA VAL A 282 13.96 2.18 -2.83
C VAL A 282 13.49 2.51 -4.22
N ILE A 283 12.18 2.48 -4.44
CA ILE A 283 11.57 2.93 -5.68
C ILE A 283 10.70 4.17 -5.45
N LEU A 284 10.85 5.15 -6.35
CA LEU A 284 9.97 6.30 -6.49
C LEU A 284 9.36 6.25 -7.88
N TYR A 285 8.05 6.18 -7.99
CA TYR A 285 7.39 5.97 -9.28
C TYR A 285 5.99 6.57 -9.34
N GLN A 286 5.47 6.70 -10.55
CA GLN A 286 4.07 6.97 -10.79
C GLN A 286 3.45 5.80 -11.53
N SER A 287 2.46 5.17 -10.93
CA SER A 287 1.71 4.09 -11.57
C SER A 287 0.56 4.62 -12.43
N MET A 288 -0.08 3.71 -13.17
CA MET A 288 -1.30 3.98 -13.93
C MET A 288 -2.58 3.73 -13.13
N SER A 289 -2.45 3.27 -11.87
CA SER A 289 -3.61 2.87 -11.04
C SER A 289 -4.52 4.04 -10.65
N GLY A 290 -3.99 5.26 -10.64
CA GLY A 290 -4.71 6.43 -10.12
C GLY A 290 -4.81 6.45 -8.59
N ASP A 291 -4.04 5.64 -7.89
CA ASP A 291 -4.02 5.58 -6.43
C ASP A 291 -3.36 6.80 -5.80
N SER A 292 -2.59 7.53 -6.57
CA SER A 292 -1.84 8.69 -6.14
C SER A 292 -1.89 9.81 -7.17
N GLU A 293 -1.90 11.06 -6.69
CA GLU A 293 -1.76 12.24 -7.54
C GLU A 293 -0.35 12.31 -8.14
N VAL A 294 -0.27 12.84 -9.36
CA VAL A 294 1.01 13.07 -10.04
C VAL A 294 1.75 14.22 -9.36
N GLY A 295 3.01 14.02 -9.04
CA GLY A 295 3.85 15.04 -8.46
C GLY A 295 5.22 14.54 -8.07
N ASN A 296 5.95 15.37 -7.32
CA ASN A 296 7.29 15.04 -6.87
C ASN A 296 7.25 14.03 -5.72
N SER A 297 7.76 12.83 -5.96
CA SER A 297 7.95 11.82 -4.91
C SER A 297 9.15 12.17 -4.04
N THR A 298 9.01 12.08 -2.73
CA THR A 298 10.06 12.49 -1.78
C THR A 298 10.49 11.35 -0.88
N PHE A 299 11.78 11.07 -0.89
CA PHE A 299 12.43 10.22 0.09
C PHE A 299 13.48 11.04 0.86
N GLN A 300 13.34 11.08 2.17
CA GLN A 300 14.33 11.70 3.03
C GLN A 300 14.77 10.73 4.11
N MET A 301 16.08 10.65 4.36
CA MET A 301 16.63 9.84 5.44
C MET A 301 17.74 10.62 6.16
N ASP A 302 17.58 10.73 7.47
CA ASP A 302 18.51 11.41 8.38
C ASP A 302 19.00 10.40 9.43
N GLY A 303 20.30 10.08 9.37
CA GLY A 303 20.91 9.06 10.25
C GLY A 303 20.54 7.62 9.88
N GLY A 304 21.06 6.67 10.64
CA GLY A 304 20.80 5.26 10.45
C GLY A 304 21.53 4.63 9.27
N SER A 305 21.04 3.47 8.82
CA SER A 305 21.64 2.69 7.73
C SER A 305 20.63 2.32 6.64
N LEU A 306 21.11 2.27 5.40
CA LEU A 306 20.39 1.79 4.23
C LEU A 306 21.21 0.66 3.60
N THR A 307 20.65 -0.55 3.62
CA THR A 307 21.30 -1.74 3.09
C THR A 307 20.51 -2.33 1.93
N SER A 308 21.15 -2.47 0.77
CA SER A 308 20.66 -3.27 -0.35
C SER A 308 21.36 -4.62 -0.34
N GLU A 309 20.60 -5.69 -0.11
CA GLU A 309 21.12 -7.06 -0.16
C GLU A 309 21.06 -7.65 -1.58
N ASN A 310 20.18 -7.15 -2.43
CA ASN A 310 20.05 -7.54 -3.82
C ASN A 310 19.69 -6.33 -4.67
N GLY A 311 20.60 -5.91 -5.54
CA GLY A 311 20.41 -4.84 -6.50
C GLY A 311 20.90 -3.47 -6.08
N GLY A 312 20.48 -2.48 -6.84
CA GLY A 312 20.82 -1.07 -6.64
C GLY A 312 20.10 -0.46 -5.43
N VAL A 313 20.43 0.80 -5.18
CA VAL A 313 19.86 1.50 -4.02
C VAL A 313 18.56 2.21 -4.40
N PHE A 314 18.63 3.17 -5.31
CA PHE A 314 17.48 3.98 -5.71
C PHE A 314 17.10 3.76 -7.17
N TYR A 315 15.81 3.55 -7.40
CA TYR A 315 15.22 3.49 -8.72
C TYR A 315 14.09 4.52 -8.84
N THR A 316 14.19 5.40 -9.82
CA THR A 316 13.14 6.38 -10.08
C THR A 316 12.62 6.22 -11.48
N THR A 317 11.30 6.14 -11.63
CA THR A 317 10.67 6.00 -12.93
C THR A 317 9.33 6.72 -13.00
N ASN A 318 9.11 7.42 -14.10
CA ASN A 318 7.85 8.07 -14.45
C ASN A 318 7.32 9.06 -13.41
N THR A 319 8.18 9.64 -12.59
CA THR A 319 7.86 10.69 -11.61
C THR A 319 9.03 11.64 -11.42
N GLU A 320 8.75 12.88 -11.09
CA GLU A 320 9.75 13.76 -10.49
C GLU A 320 10.05 13.27 -9.07
N SER A 321 11.29 13.34 -8.65
CA SER A 321 11.67 12.84 -7.34
C SER A 321 12.72 13.70 -6.65
N THR A 322 12.65 13.72 -5.32
CA THR A 322 13.66 14.30 -4.45
C THR A 322 14.14 13.26 -3.46
N ILE A 323 15.44 13.00 -3.46
CA ILE A 323 16.09 12.08 -2.53
C ILE A 323 17.08 12.89 -1.70
N THR A 324 16.90 12.87 -0.39
CA THR A 324 17.77 13.56 0.56
C THR A 324 18.32 12.57 1.58
N LEU A 325 19.65 12.50 1.68
CA LEU A 325 20.37 11.64 2.62
C LEU A 325 21.30 12.47 3.47
N ASN A 326 21.14 12.40 4.79
CA ASN A 326 21.99 13.09 5.75
C ASN A 326 22.57 12.11 6.76
N ASN A 327 23.89 11.93 6.78
CA ASN A 327 24.59 11.03 7.70
C ASN A 327 24.04 9.60 7.71
N VAL A 328 23.76 9.03 6.53
CA VAL A 328 23.28 7.67 6.36
C VAL A 328 24.42 6.74 5.99
N ASP A 329 24.54 5.62 6.69
CA ASP A 329 25.46 4.55 6.31
C ASP A 329 24.83 3.70 5.21
N ILE A 330 25.43 3.72 4.00
CA ILE A 330 24.89 3.04 2.82
C ILE A 330 25.73 1.81 2.50
N ASN A 331 25.06 0.65 2.43
CA ASN A 331 25.67 -0.63 2.11
C ASN A 331 24.97 -1.28 0.90
N TYR A 332 25.72 -1.48 -0.18
CA TYR A 332 25.33 -2.31 -1.32
C TYR A 332 26.61 -2.88 -1.94
N ASN A 333 26.56 -4.11 -2.43
CA ASN A 333 27.77 -4.93 -2.54
C ASN A 333 28.15 -5.41 -3.95
N ASP A 334 27.46 -4.98 -5.00
CA ASP A 334 27.75 -5.47 -6.34
C ASP A 334 28.39 -4.35 -7.19
N ASP A 335 29.59 -4.60 -7.71
CA ASP A 335 30.32 -3.67 -8.58
C ASP A 335 29.57 -3.33 -9.90
N ASN A 336 28.55 -4.12 -10.25
CA ASN A 336 27.73 -3.90 -11.44
C ASN A 336 26.39 -3.20 -11.13
N GLU A 337 26.12 -2.88 -9.89
CA GLU A 337 24.87 -2.29 -9.47
C GLU A 337 24.93 -0.77 -9.40
N PHE A 338 23.75 -0.16 -9.42
CA PHE A 338 23.64 1.29 -9.45
C PHE A 338 23.31 1.85 -8.06
N PHE A 339 23.87 3.00 -7.73
CA PHE A 339 23.42 3.79 -6.59
C PHE A 339 22.07 4.46 -6.89
N LEU A 340 21.93 5.03 -8.07
CA LEU A 340 20.71 5.68 -8.55
C LEU A 340 20.52 5.39 -10.04
N GLN A 341 19.37 4.85 -10.38
CA GLN A 341 18.94 4.70 -11.76
C GLN A 341 17.63 5.47 -11.99
N CYS A 342 17.64 6.31 -13.02
CA CYS A 342 16.48 7.06 -13.46
C CYS A 342 16.06 6.58 -14.84
N THR A 343 14.78 6.26 -15.00
CA THR A 343 14.21 5.95 -16.31
C THR A 343 13.05 6.87 -16.60
N GLY A 344 12.83 7.19 -17.86
CA GLY A 344 11.68 7.94 -18.30
C GLY A 344 10.39 7.12 -18.23
N ASN A 345 9.39 7.54 -18.98
CA ASN A 345 8.12 6.84 -19.06
C ASN A 345 8.32 5.36 -19.47
N THR A 346 7.99 4.43 -18.59
CA THR A 346 8.18 3.01 -18.76
C THR A 346 6.90 2.25 -19.09
N ASN A 347 6.01 2.84 -19.89
CA ASN A 347 4.77 2.18 -20.35
C ASN A 347 4.97 0.75 -20.86
N GLN A 348 6.18 0.42 -21.30
CA GLN A 348 6.52 -0.93 -21.76
C GLN A 348 6.43 -2.00 -20.66
N ARG A 349 6.42 -1.60 -19.40
CA ARG A 349 6.36 -2.50 -18.22
C ARG A 349 5.04 -2.41 -17.46
N GLY A 350 4.04 -1.73 -18.00
CA GLY A 350 2.80 -1.46 -17.29
C GLY A 350 2.93 -0.44 -16.15
N TRP A 351 4.10 0.21 -16.02
CA TRP A 351 4.33 1.25 -15.03
C TRP A 351 4.20 2.62 -15.66
N GLY A 352 3.56 3.51 -14.96
CA GLY A 352 3.54 4.90 -15.26
C GLY A 352 2.43 5.35 -16.18
N GLN A 353 1.99 6.57 -15.94
CA GLN A 353 1.00 7.26 -16.78
C GLN A 353 1.63 7.75 -18.08
N SER A 354 0.92 7.60 -19.18
CA SER A 354 1.29 8.19 -20.44
C SER A 354 1.37 9.71 -20.31
N GLY A 355 2.48 10.29 -20.75
CA GLY A 355 2.69 11.73 -20.71
C GLY A 355 3.29 12.28 -19.41
N VAL A 356 3.51 11.47 -18.41
CA VAL A 356 4.32 11.86 -17.25
C VAL A 356 5.78 11.63 -17.62
N ASN A 357 6.58 12.68 -17.51
CA ASN A 357 8.01 12.59 -17.78
C ASN A 357 8.72 12.16 -16.49
N GLY A 358 9.44 11.07 -16.58
CA GLY A 358 10.19 10.58 -15.45
C GLY A 358 11.43 11.41 -15.12
N ALA A 359 11.88 11.26 -13.93
CA ALA A 359 13.03 11.63 -13.14
C ALA A 359 13.93 12.74 -13.63
#